data_b8d702a3a78d2681e40188372abf08d1
#
_entry.id   b8d702a3a78d2681e40188372abf08d1
#
_cell.length_a   1.000
_cell.length_b   1.000
_cell.length_c   1.000
_cell.angle_alpha   90.00
_cell.angle_beta   90.00
_cell.angle_gamma   90.00
#
_symmetry.space_group_name_H-M   'P 1'
#
loop_
_entity.id
_entity.type
_entity.pdbx_description
1 polymer ?
#
loop_
_entity_poly.entity_id
_entity_poly.type
_entity_poly.pdbx_seq_one_letter_code
_entity_poly.pdbx_strand_id
1 'polypeptide(L)'
;HPNLPKYLKKFVIMGGGTFGNVTKSGETAEFNIWIDPTAAKQVFEKLEVWMVGLNSTHSAALSREDFNDMIKLCGDGEKAYLVRELSKYSQVNSFDKGQDNNVIHDALAVASVINPDVLRFEKHYVYVEDGDVINNGQTVIDLEDKSGKEPNCYVGMEADKELFAKIIKEMCAYYGSLK
;
A
#
# COMPACT_ATOMS: atom_id res chain seq x y z
N HIS A 1 -0.15 14.67 17.75
CA HIS A 1 0.05 16.09 18.05
C HIS A 1 -1.04 16.91 17.34
N PRO A 2 -1.87 17.71 18.06
CA PRO A 2 -3.07 18.35 17.49
C PRO A 2 -2.77 19.36 16.36
N ASN A 3 -1.54 19.85 16.26
CA ASN A 3 -1.13 20.78 15.21
C ASN A 3 -0.50 20.11 13.98
N LEU A 4 -0.33 18.79 13.98
CA LEU A 4 0.32 18.07 12.89
C LEU A 4 -0.32 18.36 11.51
N PRO A 5 -1.66 18.41 11.38
CA PRO A 5 -2.30 18.66 10.08
C PRO A 5 -1.82 19.97 9.39
N LYS A 6 -1.44 20.98 10.17
CA LYS A 6 -0.99 22.29 9.64
C LYS A 6 0.36 22.24 8.93
N TYR A 7 1.14 21.19 9.19
CA TYR A 7 2.51 21.03 8.66
C TYR A 7 2.62 19.96 7.59
N LEU A 8 1.57 19.13 7.40
CA LEU A 8 1.55 18.09 6.39
C LEU A 8 1.09 18.66 5.04
N LYS A 9 1.88 18.44 3.99
CA LYS A 9 1.48 18.74 2.61
C LYS A 9 0.58 17.63 2.05
N LYS A 10 0.87 16.39 2.40
CA LYS A 10 0.16 15.18 1.99
C LYS A 10 0.41 14.10 3.04
N PHE A 11 -0.61 13.32 3.37
CA PHE A 11 -0.49 12.21 4.30
C PHE A 11 -0.90 10.91 3.60
N VAL A 12 0.08 10.12 3.20
CA VAL A 12 -0.10 8.86 2.48
C VAL A 12 0.13 7.70 3.43
N ILE A 13 -0.78 6.75 3.43
CA ILE A 13 -0.66 5.52 4.21
C ILE A 13 -0.74 4.28 3.30
N MET A 14 0.00 3.23 3.64
CA MET A 14 -0.36 1.89 3.24
C MET A 14 -1.24 1.30 4.35
N GLY A 15 -2.47 0.94 4.01
CA GLY A 15 -3.43 0.38 4.95
C GLY A 15 -4.87 0.45 4.44
N GLY A 16 -5.73 -0.37 5.01
CA GLY A 16 -7.14 -0.41 4.64
C GLY A 16 -7.40 -0.97 3.24
N GLY A 17 -8.54 -0.59 2.68
CA GLY A 17 -8.95 -1.01 1.33
C GLY A 17 -10.41 -1.47 1.27
N THR A 18 -10.81 -2.01 0.12
CA THR A 18 -12.16 -2.54 -0.11
C THR A 18 -12.36 -3.96 0.42
N PHE A 19 -11.30 -4.61 0.89
CA PHE A 19 -11.30 -5.91 1.57
C PHE A 19 -10.19 -5.94 2.62
N GLY A 20 -10.20 -6.97 3.49
CA GLY A 20 -9.21 -7.16 4.55
C GLY A 20 -8.36 -8.42 4.36
N ASN A 21 -7.43 -8.63 5.27
CA ASN A 21 -6.54 -9.79 5.32
C ASN A 21 -6.36 -10.34 6.75
N VAL A 22 -7.12 -9.83 7.73
CA VAL A 22 -7.06 -10.31 9.12
C VAL A 22 -8.13 -11.36 9.36
N THR A 23 -7.74 -12.60 9.51
CA THR A 23 -8.64 -13.75 9.70
C THR A 23 -9.57 -13.61 10.92
N LYS A 24 -9.08 -12.99 12.00
CA LYS A 24 -9.86 -12.80 13.23
C LYS A 24 -11.03 -11.83 13.06
N SER A 25 -10.95 -10.92 12.09
CA SER A 25 -12.03 -10.00 11.72
C SER A 25 -12.80 -10.47 10.49
N GLY A 26 -12.82 -11.78 10.20
CA GLY A 26 -13.49 -12.32 9.02
C GLY A 26 -12.95 -11.81 7.70
N GLU A 27 -11.67 -11.41 7.67
CA GLU A 27 -10.99 -10.83 6.51
C GLU A 27 -11.63 -9.51 6.03
N THR A 28 -12.27 -8.78 6.94
CA THR A 28 -12.87 -7.47 6.63
C THR A 28 -11.93 -6.30 6.90
N ALA A 29 -10.94 -6.48 7.80
CA ALA A 29 -9.96 -5.47 8.17
C ALA A 29 -8.58 -5.74 7.55
N GLU A 30 -7.89 -4.69 7.16
CA GLU A 30 -6.48 -4.75 6.80
C GLU A 30 -5.63 -4.64 8.07
N PHE A 31 -4.48 -5.36 8.08
CA PHE A 31 -3.66 -5.56 9.27
C PHE A 31 -3.19 -4.25 9.94
N ASN A 32 -2.71 -3.28 9.18
CA ASN A 32 -2.21 -2.01 9.73
C ASN A 32 -3.31 -1.19 10.41
N ILE A 33 -4.53 -1.23 9.87
CA ILE A 33 -5.69 -0.57 10.48
C ILE A 33 -6.19 -1.36 11.68
N TRP A 34 -6.20 -2.70 11.57
CA TRP A 34 -6.69 -3.59 12.62
C TRP A 34 -5.86 -3.56 13.91
N ILE A 35 -4.56 -3.27 13.83
CA ILE A 35 -3.65 -3.21 14.98
C ILE A 35 -4.09 -2.16 16.01
N ASP A 36 -4.58 -1.00 15.55
CA ASP A 36 -5.14 0.05 16.41
C ASP A 36 -6.25 0.81 15.68
N PRO A 37 -7.45 0.23 15.61
CA PRO A 37 -8.58 0.82 14.89
C PRO A 37 -9.00 2.18 15.45
N THR A 38 -8.91 2.35 16.77
CA THR A 38 -9.28 3.61 17.42
C THR A 38 -8.31 4.74 17.04
N ALA A 39 -7.02 4.46 16.97
CA ALA A 39 -6.04 5.44 16.47
C ALA A 39 -6.25 5.73 14.98
N ALA A 40 -6.46 4.69 14.17
CA ALA A 40 -6.73 4.83 12.75
C ALA A 40 -7.98 5.70 12.50
N LYS A 41 -9.09 5.44 13.20
CA LYS A 41 -10.31 6.25 13.14
C LYS A 41 -10.03 7.73 13.40
N GLN A 42 -9.27 8.04 14.44
CA GLN A 42 -8.89 9.43 14.75
C GLN A 42 -8.09 10.09 13.63
N VAL A 43 -7.26 9.33 12.92
CA VAL A 43 -6.49 9.82 11.77
C VAL A 43 -7.43 10.19 10.63
N PHE A 44 -8.35 9.30 10.24
CA PHE A 44 -9.32 9.56 9.17
C PHE A 44 -10.30 10.70 9.50
N GLU A 45 -10.62 10.91 10.78
CA GLU A 45 -11.47 12.01 11.22
C GLU A 45 -10.76 13.38 11.21
N LYS A 46 -9.44 13.42 11.31
CA LYS A 46 -8.68 14.67 11.55
C LYS A 46 -7.76 15.06 10.41
N LEU A 47 -7.45 14.14 9.50
CA LEU A 47 -6.54 14.35 8.38
C LEU A 47 -7.22 14.00 7.06
N GLU A 48 -6.85 14.70 6.00
CA GLU A 48 -7.12 14.25 4.64
C GLU A 48 -6.11 13.15 4.29
N VAL A 49 -6.59 11.91 4.25
CA VAL A 49 -5.76 10.72 4.05
C VAL A 49 -5.70 10.36 2.58
N TRP A 50 -4.51 9.97 2.12
CA TRP A 50 -4.28 9.30 0.84
C TRP A 50 -4.04 7.82 1.13
N MET A 51 -5.07 7.01 0.96
CA MET A 51 -5.09 5.60 1.35
C MET A 51 -4.69 4.71 0.18
N VAL A 52 -3.57 4.01 0.33
CA VAL A 52 -3.12 2.96 -0.59
C VAL A 52 -3.48 1.62 0.05
N GLY A 53 -4.69 1.15 -0.24
CA GLY A 53 -5.26 -0.05 0.36
C GLY A 53 -4.87 -1.35 -0.36
N LEU A 54 -5.35 -2.49 0.18
CA LEU A 54 -5.06 -3.81 -0.38
C LEU A 54 -5.53 -3.96 -1.84
N ASN A 55 -6.66 -3.37 -2.21
CA ASN A 55 -7.13 -3.37 -3.59
C ASN A 55 -6.10 -2.74 -4.55
N SER A 56 -5.51 -1.60 -4.16
CA SER A 56 -4.47 -0.93 -4.94
C SER A 56 -3.19 -1.74 -5.01
N THR A 57 -2.72 -2.24 -3.87
CA THR A 57 -1.43 -2.95 -3.81
C THR A 57 -1.50 -4.29 -4.53
N HIS A 58 -2.64 -5.00 -4.48
CA HIS A 58 -2.84 -6.24 -5.21
C HIS A 58 -2.94 -6.01 -6.73
N SER A 59 -3.48 -4.88 -7.19
CA SER A 59 -3.48 -4.55 -8.63
C SER A 59 -2.07 -4.30 -9.18
N ALA A 60 -1.11 -3.94 -8.31
CA ALA A 60 0.30 -3.74 -8.64
C ALA A 60 1.19 -4.97 -8.35
N ALA A 61 0.62 -6.15 -8.13
CA ALA A 61 1.38 -7.36 -7.82
C ALA A 61 2.38 -7.72 -8.93
N LEU A 62 3.66 -7.90 -8.55
CA LEU A 62 4.76 -8.16 -9.47
C LEU A 62 4.94 -9.66 -9.73
N SER A 63 5.34 -10.00 -10.95
CA SER A 63 5.61 -11.38 -11.37
C SER A 63 6.96 -11.88 -10.88
N ARG A 64 7.18 -13.21 -10.99
CA ARG A 64 8.50 -13.82 -10.77
C ARG A 64 9.58 -13.20 -11.68
N GLU A 65 9.24 -12.87 -12.92
CA GLU A 65 10.15 -12.24 -13.87
C GLU A 65 10.58 -10.85 -13.39
N ASP A 66 9.64 -10.04 -12.90
CA ASP A 66 9.95 -8.73 -12.32
C ASP A 66 10.95 -8.84 -11.17
N PHE A 67 10.76 -9.81 -10.28
CA PHE A 67 11.71 -10.05 -9.17
C PHE A 67 13.07 -10.57 -9.64
N ASN A 68 13.13 -11.37 -10.71
CA ASN A 68 14.40 -11.77 -11.32
C ASN A 68 15.16 -10.57 -11.89
N ASP A 69 14.44 -9.68 -12.56
CA ASP A 69 15.01 -8.43 -13.08
C ASP A 69 15.53 -7.53 -11.94
N MET A 70 14.76 -7.38 -10.86
CA MET A 70 15.18 -6.61 -9.69
C MET A 70 16.50 -7.14 -9.12
N ILE A 71 16.61 -8.46 -8.91
CA ILE A 71 17.83 -9.11 -8.42
C ILE A 71 19.00 -8.84 -9.35
N LYS A 72 18.82 -8.99 -10.66
CA LYS A 72 19.82 -8.76 -11.69
C LYS A 72 20.28 -7.30 -11.71
N LEU A 73 19.35 -6.35 -11.64
CA LEU A 73 19.62 -4.92 -11.67
C LEU A 73 20.33 -4.42 -10.40
N CYS A 74 20.03 -5.00 -9.25
CA CYS A 74 20.76 -4.75 -8.01
C CYS A 74 22.23 -5.18 -8.10
N GLY A 75 22.55 -6.22 -8.88
CA GLY A 75 23.90 -6.75 -9.04
C GLY A 75 24.57 -7.01 -7.69
N ASP A 76 25.85 -6.67 -7.58
CA ASP A 76 26.65 -6.77 -6.35
C ASP A 76 26.81 -5.42 -5.63
N GLY A 77 26.00 -4.43 -6.00
CA GLY A 77 26.02 -3.10 -5.37
C GLY A 77 25.73 -3.18 -3.87
N GLU A 78 26.61 -2.62 -3.05
CA GLU A 78 26.48 -2.65 -1.58
C GLU A 78 25.20 -1.96 -1.12
N LYS A 79 24.85 -0.83 -1.75
CA LYS A 79 23.64 -0.05 -1.41
C LYS A 79 22.34 -0.71 -1.87
N ALA A 80 22.41 -1.65 -2.81
CA ALA A 80 21.26 -2.46 -3.25
C ALA A 80 21.12 -3.79 -2.50
N TYR A 81 22.04 -4.10 -1.58
CA TYR A 81 22.10 -5.37 -0.87
C TYR A 81 20.75 -5.78 -0.26
N LEU A 82 20.14 -4.88 0.50
CA LEU A 82 18.86 -5.18 1.20
C LEU A 82 17.74 -5.50 0.21
N VAL A 83 17.59 -4.69 -0.85
CA VAL A 83 16.54 -4.92 -1.86
C VAL A 83 16.77 -6.23 -2.59
N ARG A 84 18.02 -6.54 -2.93
CA ARG A 84 18.41 -7.81 -3.56
C ARG A 84 18.07 -9.01 -2.68
N GLU A 85 18.43 -8.97 -1.39
CA GLU A 85 18.18 -10.09 -0.49
C GLU A 85 16.67 -10.27 -0.17
N LEU A 86 15.91 -9.19 -0.03
CA LEU A 86 14.46 -9.25 0.09
C LEU A 86 13.81 -9.83 -1.18
N SER A 87 14.31 -9.47 -2.37
CA SER A 87 13.83 -10.03 -3.63
C SER A 87 14.12 -11.54 -3.74
N LYS A 88 15.31 -11.99 -3.32
CA LYS A 88 15.65 -13.43 -3.24
C LYS A 88 14.77 -14.16 -2.22
N TYR A 89 14.51 -13.54 -1.07
CA TYR A 89 13.60 -14.09 -0.07
C TYR A 89 12.19 -14.32 -0.65
N SER A 90 11.69 -13.38 -1.44
CA SER A 90 10.40 -13.50 -2.13
C SER A 90 10.39 -14.64 -3.14
N GLN A 91 11.50 -14.90 -3.85
CA GLN A 91 11.63 -16.06 -4.75
C GLN A 91 11.35 -17.37 -4.00
N VAL A 92 12.03 -17.58 -2.88
CA VAL A 92 11.94 -18.82 -2.11
C VAL A 92 10.60 -18.95 -1.36
N ASN A 93 10.11 -17.87 -0.77
CA ASN A 93 8.98 -17.93 0.16
C ASN A 93 7.61 -17.66 -0.47
N SER A 94 7.58 -17.15 -1.68
CA SER A 94 6.34 -16.91 -2.43
C SER A 94 6.30 -17.76 -3.69
N PHE A 95 7.15 -17.49 -4.66
CA PHE A 95 7.10 -18.12 -5.97
C PHE A 95 7.42 -19.62 -5.95
N ASP A 96 8.42 -20.06 -5.19
CA ASP A 96 8.77 -21.48 -5.08
C ASP A 96 7.72 -22.28 -4.30
N LYS A 97 6.82 -21.58 -3.58
CA LYS A 97 5.63 -22.16 -2.94
C LYS A 97 4.37 -22.10 -3.80
N GLY A 98 4.50 -21.71 -5.06
CA GLY A 98 3.42 -21.76 -6.05
C GLY A 98 2.59 -20.49 -6.20
N GLN A 99 3.06 -19.35 -5.67
CA GLN A 99 2.41 -18.06 -5.97
C GLN A 99 2.84 -17.56 -7.35
N ASP A 100 1.89 -17.06 -8.12
CA ASP A 100 2.15 -16.50 -9.45
C ASP A 100 2.68 -15.07 -9.39
N ASN A 101 2.28 -14.31 -8.36
CA ASN A 101 2.64 -12.92 -8.16
C ASN A 101 2.95 -12.65 -6.68
N ASN A 102 3.71 -11.60 -6.41
CA ASN A 102 3.97 -11.11 -5.06
C ASN A 102 3.74 -9.60 -4.95
N VAL A 103 3.25 -9.14 -3.81
CA VAL A 103 2.86 -7.75 -3.56
C VAL A 103 3.91 -7.06 -2.70
N ILE A 104 4.35 -5.87 -3.14
CA ILE A 104 5.23 -5.00 -2.34
C ILE A 104 4.40 -3.80 -1.89
N HIS A 105 3.65 -3.99 -0.81
CA HIS A 105 2.61 -3.05 -0.35
C HIS A 105 3.11 -1.62 -0.16
N ASP A 106 4.08 -1.42 0.74
CA ASP A 106 4.56 -0.09 1.14
C ASP A 106 5.26 0.65 0.01
N ALA A 107 5.94 -0.09 -0.88
CA ALA A 107 6.61 0.52 -2.01
C ALA A 107 5.65 1.22 -2.98
N LEU A 108 4.40 0.72 -3.14
CA LEU A 108 3.40 1.40 -3.96
C LEU A 108 2.97 2.72 -3.34
N ALA A 109 2.83 2.78 -2.00
CA ALA A 109 2.50 4.03 -1.31
C ALA A 109 3.60 5.08 -1.53
N VAL A 110 4.88 4.69 -1.42
CA VAL A 110 6.02 5.57 -1.72
C VAL A 110 6.04 5.96 -3.20
N ALA A 111 5.84 5.01 -4.11
CA ALA A 111 5.81 5.28 -5.56
C ALA A 111 4.73 6.30 -5.94
N SER A 112 3.56 6.25 -5.29
CA SER A 112 2.46 7.20 -5.54
C SER A 112 2.78 8.65 -5.13
N VAL A 113 3.78 8.84 -4.26
CA VAL A 113 4.29 10.18 -3.91
C VAL A 113 5.32 10.66 -4.93
N ILE A 114 6.16 9.75 -5.43
CA ILE A 114 7.23 10.05 -6.38
C ILE A 114 6.66 10.31 -7.78
N ASN A 115 5.73 9.44 -8.20
CA ASN A 115 5.03 9.56 -9.48
C ASN A 115 3.53 9.32 -9.28
N PRO A 116 2.71 10.39 -9.25
CA PRO A 116 1.26 10.26 -9.03
C PRO A 116 0.51 9.44 -10.08
N ASP A 117 1.07 9.27 -11.28
CA ASP A 117 0.42 8.52 -12.35
C ASP A 117 0.39 7.01 -12.09
N VAL A 118 1.18 6.53 -11.10
CA VAL A 118 1.26 5.11 -10.77
C VAL A 118 0.00 4.55 -10.11
N LEU A 119 -0.84 5.42 -9.53
CA LEU A 119 -2.04 5.01 -8.80
C LEU A 119 -3.17 6.02 -8.99
N ARG A 120 -4.28 5.56 -9.53
CA ARG A 120 -5.51 6.35 -9.64
C ARG A 120 -6.17 6.50 -8.28
N PHE A 121 -6.40 7.74 -7.85
CA PHE A 121 -7.11 8.08 -6.63
C PHE A 121 -8.49 8.65 -6.91
N GLU A 122 -9.47 8.26 -6.08
CA GLU A 122 -10.82 8.85 -6.06
C GLU A 122 -11.13 9.36 -4.66
N LYS A 123 -11.87 10.47 -4.56
CA LYS A 123 -12.17 11.10 -3.28
C LYS A 123 -13.50 10.58 -2.74
N HIS A 124 -13.48 9.93 -1.58
CA HIS A 124 -14.65 9.34 -0.92
C HIS A 124 -14.67 9.65 0.57
N TYR A 125 -15.85 9.50 1.17
CA TYR A 125 -15.95 9.41 2.62
C TYR A 125 -15.52 8.02 3.07
N VAL A 126 -14.60 7.97 4.04
CA VAL A 126 -14.10 6.72 4.63
C VAL A 126 -14.17 6.83 6.13
N TYR A 127 -14.65 5.79 6.80
CA TYR A 127 -14.54 5.65 8.24
C TYR A 127 -13.96 4.29 8.63
N VAL A 128 -13.40 4.23 9.84
CA VAL A 128 -12.86 3.00 10.43
C VAL A 128 -13.85 2.52 11.49
N GLU A 129 -14.27 1.26 11.37
CA GLU A 129 -15.10 0.61 12.38
C GLU A 129 -14.23 0.21 13.58
N ASP A 130 -14.55 0.72 14.78
CA ASP A 130 -13.78 0.46 16.01
C ASP A 130 -14.62 -0.02 17.19
N GLY A 131 -15.91 -0.26 16.96
CA GLY A 131 -16.85 -0.68 18.01
C GLY A 131 -17.46 -2.08 17.83
N ASP A 132 -17.37 -2.65 16.64
CA ASP A 132 -17.90 -3.97 16.32
C ASP A 132 -16.86 -5.07 16.56
N VAL A 133 -17.27 -6.19 17.12
CA VAL A 133 -16.37 -7.34 17.40
C VAL A 133 -15.95 -8.04 16.10
N ILE A 134 -16.80 -8.05 15.09
CA ILE A 134 -16.58 -8.78 13.82
C ILE A 134 -15.83 -7.90 12.81
N ASN A 135 -16.25 -6.62 12.71
CA ASN A 135 -15.73 -5.69 11.70
C ASN A 135 -14.65 -4.72 12.24
N ASN A 136 -14.15 -4.97 13.45
CA ASN A 136 -13.18 -4.09 14.10
C ASN A 136 -11.94 -3.88 13.24
N GLY A 137 -11.66 -2.63 12.89
CA GLY A 137 -10.57 -2.24 11.99
C GLY A 137 -10.92 -2.24 10.51
N GLN A 138 -12.19 -2.51 10.14
CA GLN A 138 -12.62 -2.37 8.75
C GLN A 138 -12.61 -0.89 8.33
N THR A 139 -12.03 -0.61 7.18
CA THR A 139 -12.22 0.65 6.47
C THR A 139 -13.48 0.55 5.61
N VAL A 140 -14.47 1.37 5.89
CA VAL A 140 -15.71 1.41 5.12
C VAL A 140 -15.68 2.62 4.20
N ILE A 141 -15.72 2.36 2.90
CA ILE A 141 -15.60 3.37 1.84
C ILE A 141 -16.98 3.61 1.25
N ASP A 142 -17.45 4.84 1.30
CA ASP A 142 -18.72 5.24 0.69
C ASP A 142 -18.53 5.55 -0.81
N LEU A 143 -18.54 4.50 -1.61
CA LEU A 143 -18.33 4.60 -3.07
C LEU A 143 -19.51 5.23 -3.82
N GLU A 144 -20.70 5.27 -3.20
CA GLU A 144 -21.93 5.71 -3.85
C GLU A 144 -22.50 7.01 -3.22
N ASP A 145 -21.73 7.67 -2.35
CA ASP A 145 -22.09 8.91 -1.64
C ASP A 145 -23.40 8.82 -0.84
N LYS A 146 -23.73 7.60 -0.36
CA LYS A 146 -24.99 7.32 0.36
C LYS A 146 -25.04 7.91 1.76
N SER A 147 -23.88 8.14 2.38
CA SER A 147 -23.80 8.71 3.73
C SER A 147 -24.18 10.19 3.77
N GLY A 148 -24.07 10.90 2.65
CA GLY A 148 -24.22 12.34 2.57
C GLY A 148 -23.16 13.14 3.32
N LYS A 149 -22.04 12.49 3.70
CA LYS A 149 -20.91 13.11 4.39
C LYS A 149 -19.88 13.61 3.40
N GLU A 150 -19.20 14.69 3.76
CA GLU A 150 -18.11 15.22 2.96
C GLU A 150 -16.95 14.21 2.86
N PRO A 151 -16.40 14.01 1.64
CA PRO A 151 -15.25 13.14 1.44
C PRO A 151 -14.02 13.59 2.24
N ASN A 152 -13.41 12.65 2.95
CA ASN A 152 -12.23 12.88 3.82
C ASN A 152 -10.97 12.13 3.38
N CYS A 153 -11.09 11.26 2.35
CA CYS A 153 -10.01 10.38 1.95
C CYS A 153 -9.88 10.29 0.42
N TYR A 154 -8.65 10.35 -0.07
CA TYR A 154 -8.31 9.94 -1.42
C TYR A 154 -8.03 8.45 -1.39
N VAL A 155 -8.95 7.65 -1.92
CA VAL A 155 -8.85 6.19 -1.97
C VAL A 155 -8.12 5.78 -3.23
N GLY A 156 -7.01 5.07 -3.09
CA GLY A 156 -6.32 4.43 -4.21
C GLY A 156 -7.20 3.31 -4.77
N MET A 157 -7.54 3.39 -6.04
CA MET A 157 -8.42 2.44 -6.72
C MET A 157 -7.63 1.34 -7.41
N GLU A 158 -6.89 1.68 -8.43
CA GLU A 158 -6.16 0.76 -9.28
C GLU A 158 -4.81 1.34 -9.67
N ALA A 159 -3.75 0.52 -9.58
CA ALA A 159 -2.41 0.92 -9.93
C ALA A 159 -2.06 0.55 -11.38
N ASP A 160 -1.24 1.40 -12.02
CA ASP A 160 -0.51 1.05 -13.23
C ASP A 160 0.66 0.12 -12.85
N LYS A 161 0.44 -1.19 -13.04
CA LYS A 161 1.40 -2.24 -12.69
C LYS A 161 2.71 -2.10 -13.48
N GLU A 162 2.64 -1.78 -14.77
CA GLU A 162 3.81 -1.63 -15.63
C GLU A 162 4.64 -0.43 -15.18
N LEU A 163 4.00 0.70 -14.90
CA LEU A 163 4.69 1.88 -14.39
C LEU A 163 5.30 1.61 -13.00
N PHE A 164 4.59 0.91 -12.12
CA PHE A 164 5.13 0.53 -10.81
C PHE A 164 6.35 -0.39 -10.95
N ALA A 165 6.27 -1.44 -11.77
CA ALA A 165 7.39 -2.34 -12.04
C ALA A 165 8.61 -1.57 -12.59
N LYS A 166 8.37 -0.62 -13.51
CA LYS A 166 9.42 0.25 -14.06
C LYS A 166 10.09 1.09 -12.97
N ILE A 167 9.32 1.76 -12.11
CA ILE A 167 9.86 2.59 -11.01
C ILE A 167 10.76 1.74 -10.09
N ILE A 168 10.30 0.55 -9.70
CA ILE A 168 11.08 -0.33 -8.83
C ILE A 168 12.37 -0.82 -9.52
N LYS A 169 12.30 -1.20 -10.80
CA LYS A 169 13.48 -1.63 -11.57
C LYS A 169 14.48 -0.50 -11.77
N GLU A 170 14.04 0.71 -12.04
CA GLU A 170 14.90 1.90 -12.13
C GLU A 170 15.61 2.18 -10.79
N MET A 171 14.91 2.07 -9.67
CA MET A 171 15.50 2.15 -8.33
C MET A 171 16.56 1.08 -8.11
N CYS A 172 16.28 -0.19 -8.47
CA CYS A 172 17.24 -1.28 -8.37
C CYS A 172 18.51 -1.02 -9.19
N ALA A 173 18.34 -0.57 -10.43
CA ALA A 173 19.46 -0.23 -11.31
C ALA A 173 20.30 0.92 -10.76
N TYR A 174 19.66 1.98 -10.25
CA TYR A 174 20.33 3.12 -9.66
C TYR A 174 21.18 2.71 -8.45
N TYR A 175 20.61 2.06 -7.46
CA TYR A 175 21.33 1.63 -6.26
C TYR A 175 22.35 0.52 -6.56
N GLY A 176 22.10 -0.34 -7.54
CA GLY A 176 23.04 -1.35 -8.00
C GLY A 176 24.29 -0.76 -8.65
N SER A 177 24.19 0.43 -9.25
CA SER A 177 25.31 1.16 -9.85
C SER A 177 26.19 1.91 -8.86
N LEU A 178 25.69 2.14 -7.64
CA LEU A 178 26.42 2.87 -6.60
C LEU A 178 27.45 1.94 -5.93
N LYS A 179 28.71 2.40 -5.91
CA LYS A 179 29.83 1.72 -5.22
C LYS A 179 29.83 2.03 -3.73
#